data_9ba160d4372457d6138125b943b955a4
#
_entry.id   9ba160d4372457d6138125b943b955a4
#
_cell.length_a   1.000
_cell.length_b   1.000
_cell.length_c   1.000
_cell.angle_alpha   90.00
_cell.angle_beta   90.00
_cell.angle_gamma   90.00
#
_symmetry.space_group_name_H-M   'P 1'
#
loop_
_entity.id
_entity.type
_entity.pdbx_description
1 polymer ?
#
loop_
_entity_poly.entity_id
_entity_poly.type
_entity_poly.pdbx_seq_one_letter_code
_entity_poly.pdbx_strand_id
1 'polypeptide(L)'
;LELLTVYLGERLGLYQALSAGGPATSAELAARTGTVERYVREWLEHHAASGLLEVDDPAAGPLDRRYRLPPGHVPVLADTGDVRYQAFNGTEIVRAARGMPQVAEAFRSGGAPPPLTWAPEGRPEFNRAVFLNLLGRQWLPAIPDVDLRLRAEPPARVADLACGTGWSSIAMAQAYPLISVDGFDLDSDAIEAAGRNAQEAGLAGRVTFTAADAS
;
A
#
# COMPACT_ATOMS: atom_id res chain seq x y z
N LEU A 1 13.52 13.27 -6.92
CA LEU A 1 13.97 12.12 -7.73
C LEU A 1 13.82 10.81 -6.96
N GLU A 2 14.20 10.75 -5.68
CA GLU A 2 14.15 9.56 -4.82
C GLU A 2 12.79 8.82 -4.89
N LEU A 3 11.67 9.54 -4.73
CA LEU A 3 10.34 8.90 -4.76
C LEU A 3 10.01 8.26 -6.13
N LEU A 4 10.57 8.76 -7.21
CA LEU A 4 10.38 8.14 -8.54
C LEU A 4 11.19 6.84 -8.68
N THR A 5 12.38 6.77 -8.08
CA THR A 5 13.18 5.55 -8.07
C THR A 5 12.64 4.54 -7.03
N VAL A 6 12.05 5.02 -5.92
CA VAL A 6 11.28 4.18 -4.98
C VAL A 6 10.07 3.56 -5.69
N TYR A 7 9.33 4.34 -6.50
CA TYR A 7 8.25 3.81 -7.33
C TYR A 7 8.71 2.64 -8.22
N LEU A 8 9.86 2.78 -8.89
CA LEU A 8 10.40 1.69 -9.72
C LEU A 8 10.73 0.46 -8.87
N GLY A 9 11.34 0.65 -7.70
CA GLY A 9 11.68 -0.43 -6.78
C GLY A 9 10.46 -1.20 -6.28
N GLU A 10 9.42 -0.48 -5.88
CA GLU A 10 8.13 -1.06 -5.46
C GLU A 10 7.45 -1.78 -6.63
N ARG A 11 7.29 -1.08 -7.75
CA ARG A 11 6.53 -1.54 -8.91
C ARG A 11 7.12 -2.78 -9.57
N LEU A 12 8.45 -2.89 -9.56
CA LEU A 12 9.18 -4.00 -10.16
C LEU A 12 9.55 -5.10 -9.14
N GLY A 13 9.14 -4.96 -7.86
CA GLY A 13 9.43 -5.93 -6.82
C GLY A 13 10.91 -6.03 -6.43
N LEU A 14 11.72 -5.00 -6.68
CA LEU A 14 13.16 -5.05 -6.47
C LEU A 14 13.51 -5.13 -4.98
N TYR A 15 12.79 -4.39 -4.13
CA TYR A 15 12.99 -4.43 -2.66
C TYR A 15 12.61 -5.79 -2.09
N GLN A 16 11.47 -6.35 -2.52
CA GLN A 16 11.01 -7.67 -2.08
C GLN A 16 11.99 -8.76 -2.50
N ALA A 17 12.52 -8.68 -3.73
CA ALA A 17 13.50 -9.64 -4.23
C ALA A 17 14.85 -9.57 -3.49
N LEU A 18 15.29 -8.36 -3.07
CA LEU A 18 16.46 -8.21 -2.21
C LEU A 18 16.21 -8.70 -0.78
N SER A 19 15.02 -8.40 -0.23
CA SER A 19 14.63 -8.83 1.11
C SER A 19 14.56 -10.35 1.23
N ALA A 20 13.92 -11.03 0.27
CA ALA A 20 13.72 -12.48 0.29
C ALA A 20 14.97 -13.27 -0.14
N GLY A 21 15.70 -12.76 -1.14
CA GLY A 21 16.82 -13.48 -1.76
C GLY A 21 18.22 -13.08 -1.24
N GLY A 22 18.29 -12.13 -0.31
CA GLY A 22 19.56 -11.61 0.22
C GLY A 22 20.36 -10.80 -0.81
N PRO A 23 21.62 -10.47 -0.50
CA PRO A 23 22.49 -9.65 -1.34
C PRO A 23 22.58 -10.17 -2.78
N ALA A 24 22.59 -9.27 -3.75
CA ALA A 24 22.59 -9.60 -5.17
C ALA A 24 23.47 -8.67 -5.99
N THR A 25 24.05 -9.16 -7.07
CA THR A 25 24.56 -8.34 -8.16
C THR A 25 23.41 -7.82 -9.00
N SER A 26 23.68 -6.85 -9.88
CA SER A 26 22.67 -6.33 -10.83
C SER A 26 22.10 -7.42 -11.74
N ALA A 27 22.93 -8.35 -12.19
CA ALA A 27 22.50 -9.47 -13.03
C ALA A 27 21.61 -10.47 -12.26
N GLU A 28 21.96 -10.80 -11.03
CA GLU A 28 21.18 -11.69 -10.17
C GLU A 28 19.80 -11.08 -9.82
N LEU A 29 19.77 -9.79 -9.46
CA LEU A 29 18.51 -9.11 -9.16
C LEU A 29 17.61 -8.97 -10.40
N ALA A 30 18.19 -8.62 -11.55
CA ALA A 30 17.46 -8.57 -12.81
C ALA A 30 16.83 -9.92 -13.17
N ALA A 31 17.57 -11.02 -12.98
CA ALA A 31 17.06 -12.37 -13.21
C ALA A 31 15.90 -12.73 -12.24
N ARG A 32 16.01 -12.36 -10.94
CA ARG A 32 14.95 -12.59 -9.95
C ARG A 32 13.64 -11.85 -10.26
N THR A 33 13.73 -10.69 -10.91
CA THR A 33 12.58 -9.80 -11.12
C THR A 33 12.12 -9.73 -12.57
N GLY A 34 12.78 -10.44 -13.48
CA GLY A 34 12.44 -10.41 -14.92
C GLY A 34 12.70 -9.05 -15.57
N THR A 35 13.67 -8.30 -15.07
CA THR A 35 14.02 -6.95 -15.54
C THR A 35 15.33 -6.93 -16.32
N VAL A 36 15.71 -5.77 -16.87
CA VAL A 36 16.94 -5.59 -17.65
C VAL A 36 18.09 -5.15 -16.76
N GLU A 37 19.19 -5.92 -16.73
CA GLU A 37 20.37 -5.71 -15.89
C GLU A 37 20.87 -4.26 -15.91
N ARG A 38 20.98 -3.66 -17.08
CA ARG A 38 21.51 -2.30 -17.24
C ARG A 38 20.72 -1.28 -16.42
N TYR A 39 19.40 -1.37 -16.39
CA TYR A 39 18.54 -0.47 -15.62
C TYR A 39 18.55 -0.79 -14.14
N VAL A 40 18.59 -2.06 -13.79
CA VAL A 40 18.70 -2.51 -12.40
C VAL A 40 20.02 -2.03 -11.78
N ARG A 41 21.11 -2.05 -12.52
CA ARG A 41 22.41 -1.54 -12.07
C ARG A 41 22.36 -0.05 -11.74
N GLU A 42 21.82 0.79 -12.62
CA GLU A 42 21.65 2.23 -12.34
C GLU A 42 20.78 2.46 -11.10
N TRP A 43 19.70 1.68 -10.95
CA TRP A 43 18.82 1.76 -9.79
C TRP A 43 19.55 1.37 -8.50
N LEU A 44 20.33 0.29 -8.51
CA LEU A 44 21.13 -0.17 -7.36
C LEU A 44 22.21 0.86 -6.97
N GLU A 45 22.94 1.39 -7.93
CA GLU A 45 23.98 2.39 -7.69
C GLU A 45 23.38 3.69 -7.13
N HIS A 46 22.25 4.15 -7.69
CA HIS A 46 21.54 5.31 -7.18
C HIS A 46 21.09 5.10 -5.71
N HIS A 47 20.49 3.94 -5.42
CA HIS A 47 19.99 3.63 -4.07
C HIS A 47 21.11 3.41 -3.06
N ALA A 48 22.25 2.90 -3.47
CA ALA A 48 23.43 2.81 -2.62
C ALA A 48 24.01 4.21 -2.34
N ALA A 49 24.08 5.07 -3.36
CA ALA A 49 24.56 6.46 -3.19
C ALA A 49 23.64 7.29 -2.29
N SER A 50 22.33 7.04 -2.29
CA SER A 50 21.36 7.71 -1.41
C SER A 50 21.18 7.04 -0.04
N GLY A 51 21.89 5.94 0.23
CA GLY A 51 21.86 5.24 1.51
C GLY A 51 20.61 4.36 1.73
N LEU A 52 19.80 4.15 0.71
CA LEU A 52 18.64 3.22 0.79
C LEU A 52 19.08 1.75 0.71
N LEU A 53 20.18 1.47 0.00
CA LEU A 53 20.84 0.17 -0.06
C LEU A 53 22.26 0.26 0.45
N GLU A 54 22.84 -0.87 0.83
CA GLU A 54 24.25 -1.01 1.11
C GLU A 54 24.94 -1.81 0.00
N VAL A 55 26.22 -1.49 -0.25
CA VAL A 55 27.09 -2.21 -1.18
C VAL A 55 28.20 -2.88 -0.40
N ASP A 56 28.46 -4.16 -0.63
CA ASP A 56 29.44 -4.92 0.15
C ASP A 56 30.88 -4.48 -0.13
N ASP A 57 31.24 -4.27 -1.41
CA ASP A 57 32.54 -3.74 -1.83
C ASP A 57 32.37 -2.65 -2.89
N PRO A 58 32.44 -1.37 -2.51
CA PRO A 58 32.35 -0.26 -3.46
C PRO A 58 33.49 -0.22 -4.50
N ALA A 59 34.64 -0.83 -4.23
CA ALA A 59 35.78 -0.87 -5.14
C ALA A 59 35.69 -1.98 -6.21
N ALA A 60 34.78 -2.95 -6.02
CA ALA A 60 34.53 -3.99 -7.00
C ALA A 60 34.04 -3.40 -8.34
N GLY A 61 34.23 -4.17 -9.42
CA GLY A 61 33.71 -3.82 -10.75
C GLY A 61 32.18 -3.60 -10.73
N PRO A 62 31.64 -2.73 -11.60
CA PRO A 62 30.20 -2.41 -11.58
C PRO A 62 29.27 -3.62 -11.71
N LEU A 63 29.71 -4.71 -12.36
CA LEU A 63 28.96 -5.95 -12.52
C LEU A 63 29.13 -6.94 -11.37
N ASP A 64 30.18 -6.74 -10.55
CA ASP A 64 30.55 -7.65 -9.46
C ASP A 64 30.08 -7.15 -8.08
N ARG A 65 29.71 -5.88 -7.98
CA ARG A 65 29.17 -5.30 -6.74
C ARG A 65 27.90 -6.01 -6.30
N ARG A 66 27.85 -6.36 -5.02
CA ARG A 66 26.66 -6.93 -4.40
C ARG A 66 25.98 -5.91 -3.53
N TYR A 67 24.69 -5.79 -3.67
CA TYR A 67 23.85 -4.83 -2.97
C TYR A 67 22.89 -5.55 -2.05
N ARG A 68 22.61 -4.96 -0.89
CA ARG A 68 21.63 -5.49 0.04
C ARG A 68 20.67 -4.42 0.54
N LEU A 69 19.45 -4.83 0.84
CA LEU A 69 18.51 -4.01 1.59
C LEU A 69 18.84 -4.13 3.08
N PRO A 70 19.21 -3.02 3.77
CA PRO A 70 19.48 -3.07 5.20
C PRO A 70 18.28 -3.63 5.98
N PRO A 71 18.47 -4.47 7.01
CA PRO A 71 17.34 -5.03 7.79
C PRO A 71 16.40 -3.97 8.37
N GLY A 72 16.94 -2.79 8.75
CA GLY A 72 16.13 -1.66 9.23
C GLY A 72 15.24 -1.01 8.16
N HIS A 73 15.56 -1.21 6.87
CA HIS A 73 14.79 -0.67 5.75
C HIS A 73 13.71 -1.64 5.23
N VAL A 74 13.80 -2.93 5.56
CA VAL A 74 12.81 -3.95 5.12
C VAL A 74 11.39 -3.56 5.49
N PRO A 75 11.07 -3.15 6.75
CA PRO A 75 9.72 -2.76 7.13
C PRO A 75 9.18 -1.55 6.37
N VAL A 76 10.08 -0.68 5.88
CA VAL A 76 9.70 0.57 5.22
C VAL A 76 9.54 0.40 3.71
N LEU A 77 10.37 -0.45 3.08
CA LEU A 77 10.48 -0.54 1.62
C LEU A 77 9.98 -1.86 1.03
N ALA A 78 9.97 -2.96 1.81
CA ALA A 78 9.69 -4.30 1.28
C ALA A 78 8.49 -4.99 1.94
N ASP A 79 8.23 -4.77 3.23
CA ASP A 79 7.18 -5.46 3.97
C ASP A 79 5.86 -4.67 3.91
N THR A 80 5.00 -5.03 2.98
CA THR A 80 3.66 -4.42 2.82
C THR A 80 2.71 -4.70 3.98
N GLY A 81 3.03 -5.61 4.89
CA GLY A 81 2.27 -5.92 6.09
C GLY A 81 2.67 -5.09 7.31
N ASP A 82 3.80 -4.40 7.27
CA ASP A 82 4.28 -3.56 8.36
C ASP A 82 3.62 -2.17 8.32
N VAL A 83 3.23 -1.64 9.48
CA VAL A 83 2.63 -0.30 9.62
C VAL A 83 3.57 0.84 9.20
N ARG A 84 4.87 0.56 9.12
CA ARG A 84 5.92 1.50 8.68
C ARG A 84 6.12 1.52 7.18
N TYR A 85 5.43 0.66 6.42
CA TYR A 85 5.60 0.59 4.96
C TYR A 85 5.30 1.93 4.30
N GLN A 86 6.24 2.44 3.51
CA GLN A 86 6.18 3.76 2.89
C GLN A 86 6.52 3.76 1.39
N ALA A 87 6.92 2.63 0.80
CA ALA A 87 7.29 2.60 -0.62
C ALA A 87 6.13 3.00 -1.54
N PHE A 88 4.86 2.79 -1.12
CA PHE A 88 3.67 3.23 -1.84
C PHE A 88 3.65 4.75 -2.15
N ASN A 89 4.38 5.58 -1.38
CA ASN A 89 4.47 7.02 -1.67
C ASN A 89 5.04 7.30 -3.06
N GLY A 90 5.89 6.42 -3.58
CA GLY A 90 6.35 6.49 -4.98
C GLY A 90 5.18 6.38 -5.97
N THR A 91 4.29 5.43 -5.77
CA THR A 91 3.08 5.24 -6.58
C THR A 91 2.13 6.44 -6.47
N GLU A 92 1.94 6.99 -5.25
CA GLU A 92 1.11 8.18 -5.03
C GLU A 92 1.64 9.42 -5.74
N ILE A 93 2.95 9.64 -5.74
CA ILE A 93 3.56 10.78 -6.42
C ILE A 93 3.37 10.69 -7.94
N VAL A 94 3.54 9.49 -8.52
CA VAL A 94 3.34 9.26 -9.95
C VAL A 94 1.86 9.46 -10.32
N ARG A 95 0.93 8.98 -9.50
CA ARG A 95 -0.51 9.20 -9.68
C ARG A 95 -0.85 10.70 -9.64
N ALA A 96 -0.39 11.42 -8.62
CA ALA A 96 -0.60 12.85 -8.48
C ALA A 96 -0.03 13.62 -9.68
N ALA A 97 1.19 13.29 -10.12
CA ALA A 97 1.83 13.96 -11.26
C ALA A 97 1.04 13.83 -12.56
N ARG A 98 0.36 12.70 -12.79
CA ARG A 98 -0.53 12.51 -13.95
C ARG A 98 -1.72 13.47 -13.97
N GLY A 99 -2.25 13.86 -12.80
CA GLY A 99 -3.37 14.80 -12.67
C GLY A 99 -2.98 16.28 -12.67
N MET A 100 -1.68 16.60 -12.50
CA MET A 100 -1.24 17.99 -12.36
C MET A 100 -1.58 18.91 -13.54
N PRO A 101 -1.56 18.47 -14.81
CA PRO A 101 -1.98 19.34 -15.92
C PRO A 101 -3.45 19.80 -15.79
N GLN A 102 -4.35 18.91 -15.37
CA GLN A 102 -5.77 19.23 -15.16
C GLN A 102 -5.97 20.15 -13.94
N VAL A 103 -5.19 19.95 -12.87
CA VAL A 103 -5.19 20.87 -11.73
C VAL A 103 -4.74 22.27 -12.16
N ALA A 104 -3.67 22.38 -12.96
CA ALA A 104 -3.19 23.66 -13.46
C ALA A 104 -4.24 24.38 -14.35
N GLU A 105 -5.02 23.62 -15.12
CA GLU A 105 -6.11 24.20 -15.91
C GLU A 105 -7.28 24.66 -15.02
N ALA A 106 -7.62 23.90 -14.00
CA ALA A 106 -8.63 24.31 -13.02
C ALA A 106 -8.27 25.63 -12.31
N PHE A 107 -6.99 25.86 -12.03
CA PHE A 107 -6.50 27.13 -11.49
C PHE A 107 -6.74 28.32 -12.44
N ARG A 108 -6.74 28.10 -13.75
CA ARG A 108 -6.99 29.16 -14.75
C ARG A 108 -8.48 29.39 -14.99
N SER A 109 -9.25 28.31 -15.08
CA SER A 109 -10.66 28.35 -15.49
C SER A 109 -11.64 28.51 -14.31
N GLY A 110 -11.22 28.24 -13.07
CA GLY A 110 -12.09 28.19 -11.89
C GLY A 110 -12.96 26.94 -11.82
N GLY A 111 -12.75 25.94 -12.72
CA GLY A 111 -13.44 24.65 -12.69
C GLY A 111 -12.85 23.70 -11.66
N ALA A 112 -13.59 22.65 -11.32
CA ALA A 112 -13.05 21.55 -10.53
C ALA A 112 -12.19 20.64 -11.43
N PRO A 113 -11.00 20.19 -10.99
CA PRO A 113 -10.26 19.17 -11.72
C PRO A 113 -11.03 17.84 -11.65
N PRO A 114 -10.90 16.98 -12.68
CA PRO A 114 -11.47 15.65 -12.61
C PRO A 114 -10.84 14.86 -11.45
N PRO A 115 -11.56 13.88 -10.89
CA PRO A 115 -11.00 12.99 -9.88
C PRO A 115 -9.71 12.33 -10.38
N LEU A 116 -8.71 12.22 -9.50
CA LEU A 116 -7.49 11.48 -9.82
C LEU A 116 -7.83 10.00 -9.94
N THR A 117 -7.73 9.47 -11.16
CA THR A 117 -7.95 8.05 -11.43
C THR A 117 -6.73 7.22 -11.04
N TRP A 118 -6.97 6.00 -10.65
CA TRP A 118 -5.91 5.02 -10.42
C TRP A 118 -5.32 4.55 -11.75
N ALA A 119 -4.05 4.17 -11.73
CA ALA A 119 -3.43 3.54 -12.87
C ALA A 119 -4.10 2.18 -13.16
N PRO A 120 -4.04 1.68 -14.41
CA PRO A 120 -4.58 0.34 -14.73
C PRO A 120 -3.99 -0.78 -13.87
N GLU A 121 -2.82 -0.54 -13.28
CA GLU A 121 -2.13 -1.49 -12.41
C GLU A 121 -2.72 -1.62 -11.01
N GLY A 122 -3.76 -0.88 -10.70
CA GLY A 122 -4.48 -0.98 -9.44
C GLY A 122 -4.16 0.11 -8.43
N ARG A 123 -4.91 0.05 -7.35
CA ARG A 123 -4.86 0.96 -6.21
C ARG A 123 -3.88 0.40 -5.18
N PRO A 124 -2.88 1.17 -4.70
CA PRO A 124 -2.06 0.70 -3.60
C PRO A 124 -2.88 0.57 -2.31
N GLU A 125 -2.68 -0.53 -1.62
CA GLU A 125 -3.38 -0.83 -0.37
C GLU A 125 -2.65 -0.24 0.84
N PHE A 126 -2.30 1.06 0.78
CA PHE A 126 -1.50 1.72 1.79
C PHE A 126 -2.09 1.67 3.20
N ASN A 127 -3.42 1.65 3.32
CA ASN A 127 -4.10 1.59 4.62
C ASN A 127 -4.26 0.17 5.15
N ARG A 128 -4.02 -0.86 4.35
CA ARG A 128 -4.25 -2.26 4.73
C ARG A 128 -3.50 -2.63 6.01
N ALA A 129 -2.17 -2.44 6.01
CA ALA A 129 -1.34 -2.77 7.17
C ALA A 129 -1.75 -1.96 8.41
N VAL A 130 -2.05 -0.67 8.23
CA VAL A 130 -2.45 0.23 9.31
C VAL A 130 -3.77 -0.24 9.94
N PHE A 131 -4.81 -0.49 9.14
CA PHE A 131 -6.10 -0.94 9.68
C PHE A 131 -6.02 -2.32 10.33
N LEU A 132 -5.40 -3.30 9.67
CA LEU A 132 -5.29 -4.65 10.19
C LEU A 132 -4.49 -4.74 11.51
N ASN A 133 -3.51 -3.86 11.70
CA ASN A 133 -2.66 -3.89 12.89
C ASN A 133 -3.10 -2.93 13.99
N LEU A 134 -3.71 -1.77 13.66
CA LEU A 134 -3.97 -0.72 14.65
C LEU A 134 -5.45 -0.51 14.96
N LEU A 135 -6.36 -0.58 13.96
CA LEU A 135 -7.76 -0.15 14.14
C LEU A 135 -8.46 -0.90 15.26
N GLY A 136 -8.49 -2.23 15.18
CA GLY A 136 -9.19 -3.05 16.17
C GLY A 136 -8.39 -3.33 17.46
N ARG A 137 -7.06 -3.11 17.43
CA ARG A 137 -6.18 -3.43 18.57
C ARG A 137 -5.81 -2.23 19.43
N GLN A 138 -5.84 -1.04 18.86
CA GLN A 138 -5.41 0.18 19.53
C GLN A 138 -6.43 1.32 19.42
N TRP A 139 -6.90 1.64 18.20
CA TRP A 139 -7.70 2.84 18.00
C TRP A 139 -9.11 2.71 18.57
N LEU A 140 -9.84 1.65 18.24
CA LEU A 140 -11.19 1.43 18.78
C LEU A 140 -11.17 1.14 20.29
N PRO A 141 -10.26 0.32 20.85
CA PRO A 141 -10.12 0.18 22.30
C PRO A 141 -9.77 1.46 23.07
N ALA A 142 -9.15 2.44 22.40
CA ALA A 142 -8.88 3.75 23.00
C ALA A 142 -10.14 4.63 23.15
N ILE A 143 -11.29 4.18 22.62
CA ILE A 143 -12.60 4.84 22.74
C ILE A 143 -13.51 3.90 23.56
N PRO A 144 -13.54 3.99 24.91
CA PRO A 144 -14.09 2.96 25.78
C PRO A 144 -15.58 2.63 25.55
N ASP A 145 -16.40 3.63 25.28
CA ASP A 145 -17.84 3.47 25.00
C ASP A 145 -18.09 2.75 23.66
N VAL A 146 -17.26 3.03 22.64
CA VAL A 146 -17.30 2.33 21.36
C VAL A 146 -16.83 0.88 21.52
N ASP A 147 -15.69 0.65 22.18
CA ASP A 147 -15.17 -0.71 22.41
C ASP A 147 -16.17 -1.57 23.18
N LEU A 148 -16.76 -1.04 24.25
CA LEU A 148 -17.82 -1.71 25.02
C LEU A 148 -19.02 -2.04 24.13
N ARG A 149 -19.50 -1.11 23.31
CA ARG A 149 -20.65 -1.34 22.41
C ARG A 149 -20.36 -2.41 21.35
N LEU A 150 -19.16 -2.44 20.79
CA LEU A 150 -18.78 -3.42 19.78
C LEU A 150 -18.62 -4.85 20.34
N ARG A 151 -18.43 -5.00 21.64
CA ARG A 151 -18.34 -6.30 22.37
C ARG A 151 -19.64 -6.74 22.98
N ALA A 152 -20.65 -5.87 23.05
CA ALA A 152 -21.89 -6.14 23.77
C ALA A 152 -22.93 -6.87 22.94
N GLU A 153 -23.85 -7.54 23.64
CA GLU A 153 -25.11 -8.03 23.11
C GLU A 153 -26.23 -6.99 23.29
N PRO A 154 -27.19 -6.86 22.34
CA PRO A 154 -27.20 -7.54 21.04
C PRO A 154 -26.08 -7.04 20.13
N PRO A 155 -25.63 -7.88 19.16
CA PRO A 155 -24.53 -7.53 18.24
C PRO A 155 -24.68 -6.16 17.59
N ALA A 156 -23.60 -5.42 17.50
CA ALA A 156 -23.60 -4.12 16.82
C ALA A 156 -23.60 -4.31 15.29
N ARG A 157 -24.30 -3.41 14.60
CA ARG A 157 -24.16 -3.20 13.18
C ARG A 157 -23.40 -1.89 12.94
N VAL A 158 -22.33 -1.93 12.16
CA VAL A 158 -21.44 -0.80 11.91
C VAL A 158 -21.58 -0.36 10.46
N ALA A 159 -21.71 0.93 10.21
CA ALA A 159 -21.60 1.50 8.87
C ALA A 159 -20.18 2.09 8.69
N ASP A 160 -19.50 1.70 7.63
CA ASP A 160 -18.18 2.18 7.24
C ASP A 160 -18.34 3.03 5.96
N LEU A 161 -18.29 4.35 6.12
CA LEU A 161 -18.51 5.31 5.03
C LEU A 161 -17.17 5.64 4.36
N ALA A 162 -17.16 5.65 3.02
CA ALA A 162 -15.95 5.77 2.20
C ALA A 162 -14.95 4.64 2.49
N CYS A 163 -15.45 3.40 2.52
CA CYS A 163 -14.69 2.22 2.93
C CYS A 163 -13.57 1.81 1.95
N GLY A 164 -13.56 2.37 0.74
CA GLY A 164 -12.57 2.04 -0.28
C GLY A 164 -12.53 0.55 -0.58
N THR A 165 -11.35 -0.08 -0.48
CA THR A 165 -11.16 -1.51 -0.69
C THR A 165 -11.49 -2.39 0.53
N GLY A 166 -12.15 -1.83 1.56
CA GLY A 166 -12.79 -2.55 2.66
C GLY A 166 -11.88 -2.96 3.82
N TRP A 167 -10.63 -2.54 3.86
CA TRP A 167 -9.70 -3.01 4.90
C TRP A 167 -10.05 -2.52 6.31
N SER A 168 -10.67 -1.36 6.47
CA SER A 168 -11.24 -0.89 7.75
C SER A 168 -12.37 -1.80 8.23
N SER A 169 -13.33 -2.10 7.36
CA SER A 169 -14.45 -3.01 7.63
C SER A 169 -13.96 -4.41 8.01
N ILE A 170 -12.99 -4.95 7.27
CA ILE A 170 -12.38 -6.26 7.52
C ILE A 170 -11.68 -6.26 8.88
N ALA A 171 -10.87 -5.23 9.17
CA ALA A 171 -10.15 -5.12 10.44
C ALA A 171 -11.10 -5.04 11.65
N MET A 172 -12.20 -4.27 11.52
CA MET A 172 -13.25 -4.21 12.56
C MET A 172 -13.89 -5.57 12.78
N ALA A 173 -14.31 -6.25 11.71
CA ALA A 173 -14.95 -7.56 11.81
C ALA A 173 -14.02 -8.66 12.34
N GLN A 174 -12.71 -8.56 12.11
CA GLN A 174 -11.71 -9.46 12.70
C GLN A 174 -11.54 -9.22 14.20
N ALA A 175 -11.47 -7.96 14.62
CA ALA A 175 -11.24 -7.60 16.02
C ALA A 175 -12.48 -7.80 16.91
N TYR A 176 -13.69 -7.69 16.33
CA TYR A 176 -14.97 -7.79 17.03
C TYR A 176 -15.83 -8.89 16.39
N PRO A 177 -15.76 -10.14 16.89
CA PRO A 177 -16.41 -11.28 16.21
C PRO A 177 -17.94 -11.23 16.17
N LEU A 178 -18.58 -10.46 17.03
CA LEU A 178 -20.04 -10.36 17.10
C LEU A 178 -20.64 -9.40 16.08
N ILE A 179 -19.90 -8.37 15.63
CA ILE A 179 -20.46 -7.30 14.80
C ILE A 179 -20.67 -7.75 13.33
N SER A 180 -21.58 -7.06 12.66
CA SER A 180 -21.64 -6.97 11.20
C SER A 180 -21.24 -5.57 10.74
N VAL A 181 -20.64 -5.48 9.54
CA VAL A 181 -20.19 -4.21 8.96
C VAL A 181 -20.75 -4.05 7.56
N ASP A 182 -21.36 -2.90 7.31
CA ASP A 182 -21.81 -2.49 5.98
C ASP A 182 -20.90 -1.35 5.49
N GLY A 183 -20.08 -1.62 4.50
CA GLY A 183 -19.19 -0.65 3.86
C GLY A 183 -19.86 0.03 2.68
N PHE A 184 -19.67 1.32 2.55
CA PHE A 184 -20.21 2.14 1.46
C PHE A 184 -19.09 2.97 0.83
N ASP A 185 -19.05 3.01 -0.50
CA ASP A 185 -18.14 3.88 -1.25
C ASP A 185 -18.79 4.27 -2.58
N LEU A 186 -18.39 5.42 -3.15
CA LEU A 186 -18.83 5.86 -4.47
C LEU A 186 -18.15 5.08 -5.61
N ASP A 187 -16.96 4.58 -5.36
CA ASP A 187 -16.12 3.89 -6.34
C ASP A 187 -16.52 2.40 -6.44
N SER A 188 -17.21 2.05 -7.52
CA SER A 188 -17.66 0.67 -7.78
C SER A 188 -16.49 -0.32 -7.88
N ASP A 189 -15.35 0.09 -8.45
CA ASP A 189 -14.17 -0.78 -8.58
C ASP A 189 -13.55 -1.08 -7.21
N ALA A 190 -13.58 -0.07 -6.31
CA ALA A 190 -13.16 -0.25 -4.93
C ALA A 190 -14.10 -1.22 -4.19
N ILE A 191 -15.41 -1.11 -4.38
CA ILE A 191 -16.41 -1.99 -3.79
C ILE A 191 -16.25 -3.43 -4.25
N GLU A 192 -15.99 -3.65 -5.54
CA GLU A 192 -15.70 -5.00 -6.05
C GLU A 192 -14.43 -5.58 -5.42
N ALA A 193 -13.37 -4.77 -5.28
CA ALA A 193 -12.15 -5.18 -4.59
C ALA A 193 -12.41 -5.48 -3.11
N ALA A 194 -13.22 -4.66 -2.42
CA ALA A 194 -13.60 -4.87 -1.03
C ALA A 194 -14.32 -6.22 -0.83
N GLY A 195 -15.22 -6.56 -1.74
CA GLY A 195 -15.91 -7.86 -1.74
C GLY A 195 -14.94 -9.04 -1.86
N ARG A 196 -13.98 -8.96 -2.78
CA ARG A 196 -12.94 -10.00 -2.92
C ARG A 196 -12.08 -10.10 -1.66
N ASN A 197 -11.64 -8.98 -1.11
CA ASN A 197 -10.83 -8.93 0.10
C ASN A 197 -11.56 -9.55 1.32
N ALA A 198 -12.86 -9.26 1.48
CA ALA A 198 -13.66 -9.86 2.55
C ALA A 198 -13.87 -11.37 2.35
N GLN A 199 -14.03 -11.83 1.12
CA GLN A 199 -14.14 -13.25 0.80
C GLN A 199 -12.82 -13.98 1.12
N GLU A 200 -11.69 -13.44 0.72
CA GLU A 200 -10.36 -13.98 1.03
C GLU A 200 -10.08 -14.00 2.53
N ALA A 201 -10.57 -13.00 3.27
CA ALA A 201 -10.49 -12.93 4.72
C ALA A 201 -11.49 -13.88 5.45
N GLY A 202 -12.38 -14.58 4.73
CA GLY A 202 -13.39 -15.45 5.33
C GLY A 202 -14.53 -14.70 6.03
N LEU A 203 -14.80 -13.44 5.66
CA LEU A 203 -15.73 -12.54 6.34
C LEU A 203 -16.98 -12.16 5.52
N ALA A 204 -17.16 -12.74 4.34
CA ALA A 204 -18.28 -12.41 3.43
C ALA A 204 -19.70 -12.55 4.06
N GLY A 205 -19.84 -13.34 5.14
CA GLY A 205 -21.12 -13.48 5.88
C GLY A 205 -21.36 -12.38 6.93
N ARG A 206 -20.37 -11.54 7.23
CA ARG A 206 -20.45 -10.48 8.26
C ARG A 206 -20.09 -9.10 7.76
N VAL A 207 -19.48 -9.01 6.59
CA VAL A 207 -19.10 -7.75 5.97
C VAL A 207 -19.72 -7.67 4.58
N THR A 208 -20.49 -6.62 4.34
CA THR A 208 -21.11 -6.36 3.03
C THR A 208 -20.64 -5.02 2.48
N PHE A 209 -20.65 -4.88 1.16
CA PHE A 209 -20.22 -3.65 0.50
C PHE A 209 -21.22 -3.20 -0.55
N THR A 210 -21.48 -1.90 -0.61
CA THR A 210 -22.45 -1.32 -1.53
C THR A 210 -21.87 -0.04 -2.16
N ALA A 211 -21.91 0.04 -3.49
CA ALA A 211 -21.61 1.28 -4.19
C ALA A 211 -22.78 2.25 -4.01
N ALA A 212 -22.58 3.29 -3.21
CA ALA A 212 -23.61 4.28 -2.90
C ALA A 212 -23.02 5.62 -2.50
N ASP A 213 -23.78 6.68 -2.78
CA ASP A 213 -23.55 8.01 -2.20
C ASP A 213 -24.06 7.99 -0.75
N ALA A 214 -23.19 8.36 0.18
CA ALA A 214 -23.52 8.44 1.61
C ALA A 214 -23.89 9.87 2.07
N SER A 215 -24.05 10.83 1.11
CA SER A 215 -24.45 12.22 1.39
C SER A 215 -25.95 12.36 1.59
#